data_282884e212942f2cbc17b47cc928c046
#
_entry.id   282884e212942f2cbc17b47cc928c046
#
_cell.length_a   1.000
_cell.length_b   1.000
_cell.length_c   1.000
_cell.angle_alpha   90.00
_cell.angle_beta   90.00
_cell.angle_gamma   90.00
#
_symmetry.space_group_name_H-M   'P 1'
#
loop_
_entity.id
_entity.type
_entity.pdbx_description
1 polymer ?
#
loop_
_entity_poly.entity_id
_entity_poly.type
_entity_poly.pdbx_seq_one_letter_code
_entity_poly.pdbx_strand_id
1 'polypeptide(L)'
;MPSLELTTNVAIPDERAFVLEFSKFAAKVLSKPEQYISISVKHNPNLTFAGTFEPALLLAIVSLDNIDPEKNVNYSKELFGFFKEKLGVPDNRGYINFNDPGRSYLGYQSTTFTEIFGK
;
A
#
# COMPACT_ATOMS: atom_id res chain seq x y z
N MET A 1 -4.05 10.31 -5.57
CA MET A 1 -4.92 9.16 -5.85
C MET A 1 -4.17 7.88 -5.55
N PRO A 2 -4.10 7.46 -4.29
CA PRO A 2 -3.33 6.28 -3.94
C PRO A 2 -4.09 4.98 -4.10
N SER A 3 -3.41 3.96 -4.61
CA SER A 3 -3.87 2.57 -4.49
C SER A 3 -2.77 1.76 -3.80
N LEU A 4 -3.18 0.85 -2.93
CA LEU A 4 -2.26 0.01 -2.17
C LEU A 4 -2.70 -1.44 -2.31
N GLU A 5 -1.79 -2.26 -2.80
CA GLU A 5 -2.03 -3.70 -2.97
C GLU A 5 -1.10 -4.48 -2.06
N LEU A 6 -1.68 -5.12 -1.06
CA LEU A 6 -0.94 -5.92 -0.09
C LEU A 6 -1.13 -7.40 -0.39
N THR A 7 -0.02 -8.13 -0.48
CA THR A 7 -0.03 -9.60 -0.50
C THR A 7 0.73 -10.07 0.72
N THR A 8 0.15 -10.99 1.47
CA THR A 8 0.78 -11.55 2.67
C THR A 8 0.49 -13.03 2.80
N ASN A 9 1.41 -13.76 3.41
CA ASN A 9 1.18 -15.16 3.72
C ASN A 9 0.53 -15.36 5.10
N VAL A 10 0.30 -14.28 5.83
CA VAL A 10 -0.37 -14.32 7.13
C VAL A 10 -1.88 -14.36 6.92
N ALA A 11 -2.54 -15.34 7.52
CA ALA A 11 -4.01 -15.41 7.47
C ALA A 11 -4.60 -14.25 8.28
N ILE A 12 -5.62 -13.61 7.72
CA ILE A 12 -6.29 -12.48 8.35
C ILE A 12 -7.71 -12.92 8.69
N PRO A 13 -8.03 -13.15 9.98
CA PRO A 13 -9.34 -13.70 10.36
C PRO A 13 -10.54 -12.88 9.90
N ASP A 14 -10.44 -11.55 9.94
CA ASP A 14 -11.49 -10.67 9.45
C ASP A 14 -10.87 -9.69 8.46
N GLU A 15 -10.83 -10.11 7.18
CA GLU A 15 -10.19 -9.32 6.14
C GLU A 15 -10.88 -7.97 5.92
N ARG A 16 -12.21 -7.93 5.99
CA ARG A 16 -12.94 -6.66 5.78
C ARG A 16 -12.61 -5.65 6.86
N ALA A 17 -12.57 -6.07 8.11
CA ALA A 17 -12.20 -5.20 9.21
C ALA A 17 -10.77 -4.69 9.05
N PHE A 18 -9.86 -5.58 8.69
CA PHE A 18 -8.46 -5.21 8.45
C PHE A 18 -8.34 -4.19 7.30
N VAL A 19 -9.01 -4.45 6.19
CA VAL A 19 -8.97 -3.56 5.02
C VAL A 19 -9.47 -2.17 5.37
N LEU A 20 -10.56 -2.07 6.13
CA LEU A 20 -11.10 -0.77 6.55
C LEU A 20 -10.14 -0.04 7.49
N GLU A 21 -9.51 -0.75 8.39
CA GLU A 21 -8.52 -0.16 9.29
C GLU A 21 -7.28 0.29 8.52
N PHE A 22 -6.81 -0.52 7.59
CA PHE A 22 -5.67 -0.19 6.73
C PHE A 22 -5.97 1.03 5.86
N SER A 23 -7.19 1.13 5.31
CA SER A 23 -7.61 2.28 4.51
C SER A 23 -7.49 3.58 5.29
N LYS A 24 -7.98 3.60 6.52
CA LYS A 24 -7.88 4.77 7.39
C LYS A 24 -6.44 5.11 7.74
N PHE A 25 -5.65 4.10 8.04
CA PHE A 25 -4.23 4.29 8.36
C PHE A 25 -3.47 4.83 7.15
N ALA A 26 -3.71 4.28 5.96
CA ALA A 26 -3.07 4.73 4.72
C ALA A 26 -3.41 6.19 4.42
N ALA A 27 -4.67 6.59 4.61
CA ALA A 27 -5.09 7.97 4.42
C ALA A 27 -4.29 8.92 5.31
N LYS A 28 -4.11 8.52 6.57
CA LYS A 28 -3.36 9.31 7.53
C LYS A 28 -1.87 9.40 7.15
N VAL A 29 -1.24 8.27 6.87
CA VAL A 29 0.19 8.20 6.56
C VAL A 29 0.50 8.95 5.28
N LEU A 30 -0.30 8.75 4.24
CA LEU A 30 -0.08 9.37 2.94
C LEU A 30 -0.63 10.79 2.85
N SER A 31 -1.32 11.27 3.88
CA SER A 31 -1.95 12.59 3.93
C SER A 31 -2.87 12.82 2.74
N LYS A 32 -3.71 11.83 2.46
CA LYS A 32 -4.69 11.90 1.37
C LYS A 32 -6.09 11.58 1.90
N PRO A 33 -7.14 12.19 1.34
CA PRO A 33 -8.52 11.85 1.74
C PRO A 33 -8.82 10.39 1.48
N GLU A 34 -9.46 9.74 2.43
CA GLU A 34 -9.79 8.31 2.30
C GLU A 34 -10.68 8.02 1.08
N GLN A 35 -11.50 9.00 0.65
CA GLN A 35 -12.36 8.85 -0.52
C GLN A 35 -11.59 8.56 -1.81
N TYR A 36 -10.28 8.83 -1.85
CA TYR A 36 -9.45 8.59 -3.04
C TYR A 36 -8.53 7.39 -2.87
N ILE A 37 -8.64 6.65 -1.77
CA ILE A 37 -7.75 5.54 -1.47
C ILE A 37 -8.42 4.24 -1.81
N SER A 38 -7.72 3.40 -2.58
CA SER A 38 -8.17 2.05 -2.90
C SER A 38 -7.22 1.04 -2.25
N ILE A 39 -7.77 0.10 -1.51
CA ILE A 39 -7.01 -0.93 -0.81
C ILE A 39 -7.39 -2.30 -1.37
N SER A 40 -6.39 -3.10 -1.69
CA SER A 40 -6.58 -4.50 -2.03
C SER A 40 -5.68 -5.35 -1.14
N VAL A 41 -6.23 -6.38 -0.52
CA VAL A 41 -5.46 -7.30 0.32
C VAL A 41 -5.69 -8.71 -0.20
N LYS A 42 -4.58 -9.42 -0.45
CA LYS A 42 -4.61 -10.80 -0.91
C LYS A 42 -3.83 -11.68 0.06
N HIS A 43 -4.51 -12.70 0.58
CA HIS A 43 -3.83 -13.74 1.37
C HIS A 43 -3.29 -14.79 0.41
N ASN A 44 -1.99 -14.99 0.40
CA ASN A 44 -1.32 -16.02 -0.39
C ASN A 44 -0.40 -16.83 0.52
N PRO A 45 -0.83 -18.02 0.98
CA PRO A 45 -0.01 -18.82 1.88
C PRO A 45 1.29 -19.32 1.24
N ASN A 46 1.41 -19.20 -0.07
CA ASN A 46 2.60 -19.61 -0.82
C ASN A 46 3.57 -18.45 -1.08
N LEU A 47 3.32 -17.27 -0.51
CA LEU A 47 4.27 -16.17 -0.60
C LEU A 47 5.51 -16.50 0.22
N THR A 48 6.68 -16.41 -0.40
CA THR A 48 7.96 -16.61 0.29
C THR A 48 8.71 -15.32 0.45
N PHE A 49 9.57 -15.27 1.43
CA PHE A 49 10.61 -14.27 1.56
C PHE A 49 11.88 -15.00 2.03
N ALA A 50 13.01 -14.73 1.39
CA ALA A 50 14.26 -15.44 1.67
C ALA A 50 14.11 -16.97 1.59
N GLY A 51 13.21 -17.45 0.73
CA GLY A 51 12.99 -18.87 0.50
C GLY A 51 12.24 -19.59 1.62
N THR A 52 11.59 -18.86 2.54
CA THR A 52 10.81 -19.46 3.61
C THR A 52 9.38 -18.94 3.62
N PHE A 53 8.49 -19.63 4.34
CA PHE A 53 7.09 -19.27 4.47
C PHE A 53 6.76 -18.60 5.81
N GLU A 54 7.76 -18.18 6.57
CA GLU A 54 7.52 -17.39 7.76
C GLU A 54 6.81 -16.06 7.39
N PRO A 55 6.17 -15.39 8.34
CA PRO A 55 5.38 -14.18 8.04
C PRO A 55 6.12 -13.19 7.16
N ALA A 56 5.50 -12.82 6.06
CA ALA A 56 6.08 -11.94 5.05
C ALA A 56 5.00 -11.16 4.32
N LEU A 57 5.39 -10.11 3.61
CA LEU A 57 4.47 -9.32 2.80
C LEU A 57 5.16 -8.67 1.60
N LEU A 58 4.33 -8.31 0.61
CA LEU A 58 4.70 -7.39 -0.46
C LEU A 58 3.62 -6.33 -0.54
N LEU A 59 4.01 -5.07 -0.62
CA LEU A 59 3.08 -3.97 -0.76
C LEU A 59 3.46 -3.13 -1.96
N ALA A 60 2.51 -2.91 -2.86
CA ALA A 60 2.70 -2.02 -4.01
C ALA A 60 1.84 -0.77 -3.81
N ILE A 61 2.47 0.39 -3.83
CA ILE A 61 1.79 1.67 -3.66
C ILE A 61 1.92 2.46 -4.95
N VAL A 62 0.79 2.90 -5.48
CA VAL A 62 0.72 3.84 -6.60
C VAL A 62 0.11 5.13 -6.07
N SER A 63 0.83 6.25 -6.18
CA SER A 63 0.32 7.53 -5.68
C SER A 63 0.91 8.67 -6.49
N LEU A 64 0.04 9.54 -7.02
CA LEU A 64 0.46 10.68 -7.83
C LEU A 64 0.94 11.84 -6.94
N ASP A 65 2.07 12.44 -7.34
CA ASP A 65 2.58 13.69 -6.76
C ASP A 65 2.81 13.62 -5.24
N ASN A 66 3.10 12.41 -4.73
CA ASN A 66 3.15 12.18 -3.30
C ASN A 66 4.29 11.24 -2.89
N ILE A 67 5.16 10.92 -3.82
CA ILE A 67 6.23 9.95 -3.63
C ILE A 67 7.56 10.60 -3.94
N ASP A 68 8.48 10.57 -3.00
CA ASP A 68 9.85 11.01 -3.18
C ASP A 68 10.75 10.27 -2.18
N PRO A 69 12.06 10.29 -2.40
CA PRO A 69 12.98 9.52 -1.53
C PRO A 69 12.85 9.83 -0.05
N GLU A 70 12.64 11.09 0.30
CA GLU A 70 12.55 11.51 1.70
C GLU A 70 11.24 11.05 2.35
N LYS A 71 10.12 11.29 1.67
CA LYS A 71 8.80 10.88 2.17
C LYS A 71 8.70 9.36 2.28
N ASN A 72 9.30 8.65 1.31
CA ASN A 72 9.21 7.18 1.27
C ASN A 72 9.86 6.53 2.50
N VAL A 73 10.90 7.13 3.06
CA VAL A 73 11.52 6.62 4.30
C VAL A 73 10.50 6.63 5.43
N ASN A 74 9.76 7.72 5.58
CA ASN A 74 8.74 7.81 6.62
C ASN A 74 7.55 6.89 6.34
N TYR A 75 7.10 6.82 5.09
CA TYR A 75 6.01 5.91 4.71
C TYR A 75 6.39 4.47 5.03
N SER A 76 7.60 4.06 4.68
CA SER A 76 8.08 2.72 4.96
C SER A 76 8.08 2.42 6.46
N LYS A 77 8.59 3.34 7.27
CA LYS A 77 8.63 3.19 8.72
C LYS A 77 7.23 3.01 9.30
N GLU A 78 6.31 3.88 8.92
CA GLU A 78 4.94 3.86 9.46
C GLU A 78 4.18 2.61 9.02
N LEU A 79 4.30 2.24 7.74
CA LEU A 79 3.59 1.09 7.20
C LEU A 79 4.12 -0.23 7.77
N PHE A 80 5.43 -0.40 7.87
CA PHE A 80 5.99 -1.60 8.49
C PHE A 80 5.61 -1.70 9.98
N GLY A 81 5.55 -0.57 10.68
CA GLY A 81 5.07 -0.54 12.06
C GLY A 81 3.63 -1.05 12.18
N PHE A 82 2.77 -0.60 11.29
CA PHE A 82 1.38 -1.04 11.23
C PHE A 82 1.28 -2.55 10.97
N PHE A 83 1.99 -3.04 9.97
CA PHE A 83 1.94 -4.46 9.62
C PHE A 83 2.53 -5.35 10.71
N LYS A 84 3.56 -4.89 11.39
CA LYS A 84 4.12 -5.63 12.52
C LYS A 84 3.10 -5.76 13.64
N GLU A 85 2.43 -4.66 13.97
CA GLU A 85 1.41 -4.66 15.02
C GLU A 85 0.20 -5.51 14.64
N LYS A 86 -0.30 -5.39 13.41
CA LYS A 86 -1.54 -6.02 12.99
C LYS A 86 -1.38 -7.43 12.48
N LEU A 87 -0.27 -7.74 11.83
CA LEU A 87 -0.05 -9.02 11.15
C LEU A 87 1.11 -9.83 11.73
N GLY A 88 1.93 -9.22 12.57
CA GLY A 88 3.09 -9.90 13.11
C GLY A 88 4.21 -10.11 12.10
N VAL A 89 4.24 -9.32 11.02
CA VAL A 89 5.30 -9.41 10.01
C VAL A 89 6.46 -8.50 10.41
N PRO A 90 7.68 -9.06 10.60
CA PRO A 90 8.84 -8.23 10.91
C PRO A 90 9.20 -7.32 9.73
N ASP A 91 9.83 -6.20 10.00
CA ASP A 91 10.15 -5.21 8.97
C ASP A 91 11.27 -5.65 8.01
N ASN A 92 11.91 -6.79 8.27
CA ASN A 92 12.91 -7.37 7.38
C ASN A 92 12.34 -8.54 6.55
N ARG A 93 11.02 -8.69 6.51
CA ARG A 93 10.36 -9.78 5.80
C ARG A 93 9.33 -9.25 4.80
N GLY A 94 9.67 -8.20 4.08
CA GLY A 94 8.81 -7.67 3.05
C GLY A 94 9.44 -6.51 2.32
N TYR A 95 8.83 -6.15 1.20
CA TYR A 95 9.20 -4.98 0.44
C TYR A 95 7.98 -4.11 0.20
N ILE A 96 8.21 -2.80 0.17
CA ILE A 96 7.21 -1.84 -0.27
C ILE A 96 7.74 -1.19 -1.54
N ASN A 97 6.96 -1.28 -2.61
CA ASN A 97 7.28 -0.63 -3.86
C ASN A 97 6.49 0.67 -3.98
N PHE A 98 7.18 1.78 -4.16
CA PHE A 98 6.57 3.09 -4.31
C PHE A 98 6.63 3.48 -5.78
N ASN A 99 5.47 3.80 -6.37
CA ASN A 99 5.39 4.16 -7.77
C ASN A 99 4.49 5.36 -8.01
N ASP A 100 5.05 6.39 -8.61
CA ASP A 100 4.29 7.50 -9.19
C ASP A 100 4.36 7.34 -10.70
N PRO A 101 3.27 6.92 -11.35
CA PRO A 101 3.33 6.64 -12.79
C PRO A 101 3.34 7.90 -13.64
N GLY A 102 3.02 9.04 -13.06
CA GLY A 102 2.79 10.27 -13.80
C GLY A 102 1.32 10.44 -14.16
N ARG A 103 0.89 11.68 -14.24
CA ARG A 103 -0.54 12.02 -14.40
C ARG A 103 -1.17 11.49 -15.69
N SER A 104 -0.38 11.36 -16.75
CA SER A 104 -0.88 10.83 -18.03
C SER A 104 -1.00 9.32 -18.05
N TYR A 105 -0.53 8.65 -17.00
CA TYR A 105 -0.47 7.19 -16.95
C TYR A 105 -1.38 6.59 -15.89
N LEU A 106 -2.24 7.40 -15.31
CA LEU A 106 -3.23 6.93 -14.35
C LEU A 106 -4.62 7.45 -14.77
N GLY A 107 -5.54 6.52 -15.00
CA GLY A 107 -6.90 6.83 -15.44
C GLY A 107 -7.88 6.92 -14.28
N TYR A 108 -8.83 7.84 -14.40
CA TYR A 108 -9.91 8.02 -13.45
C TYR A 108 -11.04 8.79 -14.14
N GLN A 109 -12.28 8.42 -13.87
CA GLN A 109 -13.48 9.07 -14.45
C GLN A 109 -13.41 9.12 -15.98
N SER A 110 -12.98 8.01 -16.60
CA SER A 110 -12.93 7.84 -18.06
C SER A 110 -11.93 8.75 -18.77
N THR A 111 -10.94 9.29 -18.06
CA THR A 111 -9.87 10.10 -18.63
C THR A 111 -8.55 9.84 -17.86
N THR A 112 -7.59 10.74 -17.92
CA THR A 112 -6.35 10.68 -17.14
C THR A 112 -6.23 11.88 -16.23
N PHE A 113 -5.33 11.78 -15.23
CA PHE A 113 -5.17 12.90 -14.30
C PHE A 113 -4.53 14.12 -14.94
N THR A 114 -3.81 13.97 -16.05
CA THR A 114 -3.35 15.14 -16.81
C THR A 114 -4.54 15.98 -17.27
N GLU A 115 -5.58 15.34 -17.82
CA GLU A 115 -6.77 16.05 -18.27
C GLU A 115 -7.57 16.61 -17.08
N ILE A 116 -7.69 15.84 -16.00
CA ILE A 116 -8.44 16.27 -14.80
C ILE A 116 -7.79 17.49 -14.17
N PHE A 117 -6.47 17.50 -14.05
CA PHE A 117 -5.73 18.60 -13.42
C PHE A 117 -5.39 19.72 -14.42
N GLY A 118 -5.58 19.49 -15.71
CA GLY A 118 -5.27 20.47 -16.74
C GLY A 118 -3.80 20.52 -17.15
N LYS A 119 -3.01 19.58 -16.73
CA LYS A 119 -1.60 19.50 -17.13
C LYS A 119 -0.90 18.24 -16.63
#